data_fb54ec58c0bdb31fe97c4f34ad23b92d
#
_entry.id   fb54ec58c0bdb31fe97c4f34ad23b92d
#
_cell.length_a   1.000
_cell.length_b   1.000
_cell.length_c   1.000
_cell.angle_alpha   90.00
_cell.angle_beta   90.00
_cell.angle_gamma   90.00
#
_symmetry.space_group_name_H-M   'P 1'
#
loop_
_entity.id
_entity.type
_entity.pdbx_description
1 polymer ?
#
loop_
_entity_poly.entity_id
_entity_poly.type
_entity_poly.pdbx_seq_one_letter_code
_entity_poly.pdbx_strand_id
1 'polypeptide(L)'
;MPATKGITPDEAYAAYQSEGTYAGAARLLGVDKGTIQWHVKRRVQDRDYEVPELPSAEMKPGEFWERCKDDYARTNNAQTARKLIPVNVKLDGPIGILHFGDPHTDGDTDLAQLEAHAAIVRNTEGMFAGNIGDQQNNWVGRLQRLYGEQTVTAKQAWMLTEHFLNLVQDWLYVVGGNHDAWVGANDPLKWILRPNVGPFEYHGCRMGLNFPNGREVRINARHDFKGHSQWNIVHGPAKAAMMGWRDHILICGHKHTTGYQIIKDPATGLISHAVRVATYKIHDEHARAEGFPDHNISPCAVTIIDPYAELERNLVQVFFDPEVGADWLKWRRKKFQQGKRAAA
;
A
#
# COMPACT_ATOMS: atom_id res chain seq x y z
N MET A 1 7.18 -66.27 40.57
CA MET A 1 6.70 -65.18 39.73
C MET A 1 5.41 -65.63 39.09
N PRO A 2 4.30 -64.91 39.22
CA PRO A 2 3.07 -65.32 38.52
C PRO A 2 3.31 -65.21 37.04
N ALA A 3 2.91 -66.25 36.28
CA ALA A 3 2.98 -66.28 34.83
C ALA A 3 2.23 -65.11 34.28
N THR A 4 2.90 -64.25 33.54
CA THR A 4 2.27 -63.19 32.77
C THR A 4 1.28 -63.82 31.80
N LYS A 5 0.02 -63.51 31.99
CA LYS A 5 -1.06 -63.96 31.10
C LYS A 5 -0.74 -63.43 29.72
N GLY A 6 -0.40 -64.35 28.78
CA GLY A 6 -0.16 -63.98 27.39
C GLY A 6 -1.46 -63.50 26.79
N ILE A 7 -1.53 -62.28 26.38
CA ILE A 7 -2.65 -61.70 25.62
C ILE A 7 -2.35 -61.69 24.13
N THR A 8 -3.37 -61.87 23.30
CA THR A 8 -3.25 -61.80 21.87
C THR A 8 -3.39 -60.36 21.38
N PRO A 9 -2.89 -60.01 20.15
CA PRO A 9 -3.11 -58.70 19.56
C PRO A 9 -4.60 -58.32 19.42
N ASP A 10 -5.43 -59.34 19.15
CA ASP A 10 -6.88 -59.12 18.99
C ASP A 10 -7.56 -58.80 20.32
N GLU A 11 -7.21 -59.50 21.40
CA GLU A 11 -7.70 -59.19 22.76
C GLU A 11 -7.25 -57.78 23.22
N ALA A 12 -6.01 -57.42 22.98
CA ALA A 12 -5.52 -56.11 23.31
C ALA A 12 -6.25 -54.99 22.50
N TYR A 13 -6.51 -55.25 21.21
CA TYR A 13 -7.21 -54.28 20.35
C TYR A 13 -8.69 -54.17 20.74
N ALA A 14 -9.38 -55.27 21.02
CA ALA A 14 -10.76 -55.24 21.47
C ALA A 14 -10.93 -54.50 22.80
N ALA A 15 -10.03 -54.75 23.74
CA ALA A 15 -9.99 -54.01 25.02
C ALA A 15 -9.72 -52.52 24.83
N TYR A 16 -8.83 -52.16 23.88
CA TYR A 16 -8.56 -50.74 23.55
C TYR A 16 -9.78 -50.08 22.92
N GLN A 17 -10.48 -50.74 22.03
CA GLN A 17 -11.73 -50.25 21.41
C GLN A 17 -12.81 -50.00 22.45
N SER A 18 -12.93 -50.90 23.44
CA SER A 18 -13.93 -50.81 24.52
C SER A 18 -13.62 -49.66 25.50
N GLU A 19 -12.35 -49.49 25.88
CA GLU A 19 -11.94 -48.58 26.94
C GLU A 19 -11.51 -47.21 26.40
N GLY A 20 -11.28 -47.06 25.11
CA GLY A 20 -10.85 -45.82 24.45
C GLY A 20 -9.44 -45.34 24.82
N THR A 21 -8.78 -46.00 25.77
CA THR A 21 -7.41 -45.65 26.24
C THR A 21 -6.56 -46.88 26.47
N TYR A 22 -5.25 -46.77 26.20
CA TYR A 22 -4.30 -47.86 26.50
C TYR A 22 -4.23 -48.19 28.01
N ALA A 23 -4.42 -47.17 28.88
CA ALA A 23 -4.42 -47.38 30.31
C ALA A 23 -5.68 -48.08 30.82
N GLY A 24 -6.84 -47.82 30.21
CA GLY A 24 -8.10 -48.53 30.46
C GLY A 24 -8.01 -49.97 30.03
N ALA A 25 -7.58 -50.24 28.83
CA ALA A 25 -7.37 -51.57 28.28
C ALA A 25 -6.35 -52.40 29.12
N ALA A 26 -5.30 -51.77 29.58
CA ALA A 26 -4.30 -52.39 30.44
C ALA A 26 -4.88 -52.84 31.79
N ARG A 27 -5.75 -52.04 32.42
CA ARG A 27 -6.46 -52.38 33.64
C ARG A 27 -7.46 -53.49 33.43
N LEU A 28 -8.20 -53.45 32.31
CA LEU A 28 -9.19 -54.45 31.97
C LEU A 28 -8.57 -55.83 31.78
N LEU A 29 -7.43 -55.92 31.13
CA LEU A 29 -6.75 -57.18 30.85
C LEU A 29 -5.69 -57.60 31.89
N GLY A 30 -5.40 -56.76 32.90
CA GLY A 30 -4.47 -57.03 33.93
C GLY A 30 -2.99 -57.07 33.46
N VAL A 31 -2.64 -56.30 32.45
CA VAL A 31 -1.28 -56.20 31.88
C VAL A 31 -0.77 -54.76 31.91
N ASP A 32 0.53 -54.57 31.64
CA ASP A 32 1.04 -53.22 31.57
C ASP A 32 0.60 -52.47 30.30
N LYS A 33 0.61 -51.13 30.38
CA LYS A 33 0.21 -50.25 29.27
C LYS A 33 1.08 -50.43 28.03
N GLY A 34 2.37 -50.69 28.20
CA GLY A 34 3.31 -50.89 27.09
C GLY A 34 2.97 -52.16 26.29
N THR A 35 2.53 -53.22 26.98
CA THR A 35 2.08 -54.46 26.36
C THR A 35 0.86 -54.21 25.48
N ILE A 36 -0.16 -53.49 25.97
CA ILE A 36 -1.33 -53.14 25.15
C ILE A 36 -0.91 -52.31 23.94
N GLN A 37 -0.08 -51.29 24.18
CA GLN A 37 0.38 -50.39 23.13
C GLN A 37 1.15 -51.15 22.02
N TRP A 38 1.97 -52.13 22.38
CA TRP A 38 2.73 -52.96 21.48
C TRP A 38 1.82 -53.86 20.66
N HIS A 39 0.87 -54.56 21.30
CA HIS A 39 -0.09 -55.44 20.60
C HIS A 39 -1.05 -54.70 19.69
N VAL A 40 -1.57 -53.54 20.11
CA VAL A 40 -2.47 -52.71 19.29
C VAL A 40 -1.72 -52.15 18.07
N LYS A 41 -0.50 -51.67 18.24
CA LYS A 41 0.33 -51.19 17.10
C LYS A 41 0.60 -52.34 16.12
N ARG A 42 0.96 -53.52 16.62
CA ARG A 42 1.22 -54.67 15.77
C ARG A 42 -0.04 -55.14 15.03
N ARG A 43 -1.20 -55.18 15.70
CA ARG A 43 -2.51 -55.51 15.07
C ARG A 43 -2.87 -54.51 13.97
N VAL A 44 -2.50 -53.25 14.10
CA VAL A 44 -2.74 -52.22 13.08
C VAL A 44 -1.76 -52.40 11.90
N GLN A 45 -0.55 -52.92 12.15
CA GLN A 45 0.45 -53.19 11.12
C GLN A 45 0.18 -54.49 10.32
N ASP A 46 -0.34 -55.54 10.99
CA ASP A 46 -0.70 -56.84 10.38
C ASP A 46 -2.11 -56.79 9.71
N ARG A 47 -2.27 -55.84 8.77
CA ARG A 47 -3.49 -55.77 7.97
C ARG A 47 -3.39 -56.75 6.78
N ASP A 48 -4.51 -57.38 6.40
CA ASP A 48 -4.61 -58.22 5.20
C ASP A 48 -4.50 -57.42 3.87
N TYR A 49 -4.18 -56.14 3.98
CA TYR A 49 -3.96 -55.25 2.84
C TYR A 49 -2.81 -54.29 3.14
N GLU A 50 -2.05 -53.97 2.11
CA GLU A 50 -0.99 -52.95 2.14
C GLU A 50 -1.55 -51.66 1.52
N VAL A 51 -1.37 -50.55 2.24
CA VAL A 51 -1.67 -49.24 1.71
C VAL A 51 -0.34 -48.65 1.22
N PRO A 52 -0.18 -48.43 -0.08
CA PRO A 52 1.06 -47.83 -0.58
C PRO A 52 1.28 -46.46 0.02
N GLU A 53 2.54 -46.11 0.23
CA GLU A 53 2.91 -44.75 0.65
C GLU A 53 2.50 -43.77 -0.45
N LEU A 54 1.52 -42.92 -0.17
CA LEU A 54 1.06 -41.90 -1.11
C LEU A 54 1.99 -40.70 -1.11
N PRO A 55 2.26 -40.09 -2.25
CA PRO A 55 3.05 -38.87 -2.33
C PRO A 55 2.41 -37.79 -1.45
N SER A 56 3.21 -37.17 -0.59
CA SER A 56 2.79 -36.02 0.22
C SER A 56 3.13 -34.73 -0.51
N ALA A 57 2.15 -33.81 -0.54
CA ALA A 57 2.40 -32.44 -1.00
C ALA A 57 3.10 -31.56 0.06
N GLU A 58 3.29 -32.08 1.27
CA GLU A 58 3.94 -31.36 2.35
C GLU A 58 5.46 -31.35 2.16
N MET A 59 6.04 -30.18 2.31
CA MET A 59 7.51 -30.05 2.33
C MET A 59 8.09 -30.64 3.61
N LYS A 60 9.26 -31.24 3.51
CA LYS A 60 10.03 -31.61 4.69
C LYS A 60 10.43 -30.36 5.49
N PRO A 61 10.51 -30.44 6.82
CA PRO A 61 10.84 -29.27 7.67
C PRO A 61 12.12 -28.54 7.23
N GLY A 62 13.16 -29.27 6.82
CA GLY A 62 14.42 -28.67 6.35
C GLY A 62 14.25 -27.91 5.02
N GLU A 63 13.53 -28.46 4.07
CA GLU A 63 13.24 -27.81 2.78
C GLU A 63 12.41 -26.54 3.00
N PHE A 64 11.41 -26.62 3.88
CA PHE A 64 10.59 -25.47 4.24
C PHE A 64 11.42 -24.37 4.91
N TRP A 65 12.36 -24.74 5.79
CA TRP A 65 13.27 -23.81 6.46
C TRP A 65 14.15 -23.05 5.45
N GLU A 66 14.78 -23.75 4.50
CA GLU A 66 15.60 -23.12 3.46
C GLU A 66 14.77 -22.20 2.57
N ARG A 67 13.58 -22.63 2.16
CA ARG A 67 12.65 -21.78 1.41
C ARG A 67 12.31 -20.48 2.17
N CYS A 68 12.05 -20.56 3.47
CA CYS A 68 11.76 -19.37 4.28
C CYS A 68 12.96 -18.41 4.35
N LYS A 69 14.19 -18.94 4.38
CA LYS A 69 15.42 -18.11 4.34
C LYS A 69 15.53 -17.37 3.00
N ASP A 70 15.29 -18.06 1.90
CA ASP A 70 15.33 -17.45 0.56
C ASP A 70 14.22 -16.40 0.39
N ASP A 71 13.01 -16.70 0.85
CA ASP A 71 11.88 -15.76 0.85
C ASP A 71 12.18 -14.51 1.67
N TYR A 72 12.80 -14.67 2.85
CA TYR A 72 13.26 -13.54 3.68
C TYR A 72 14.31 -12.69 2.95
N ALA A 73 15.34 -13.31 2.40
CA ALA A 73 16.41 -12.60 1.71
C ALA A 73 15.88 -11.81 0.51
N ARG A 74 15.01 -12.43 -0.31
CA ARG A 74 14.35 -11.78 -1.45
C ARG A 74 13.48 -10.60 -1.00
N THR A 75 12.67 -10.80 0.02
CA THR A 75 11.79 -9.76 0.57
C THR A 75 12.58 -8.60 1.15
N ASN A 76 13.61 -8.88 1.93
CA ASN A 76 14.47 -7.85 2.54
C ASN A 76 15.23 -7.04 1.48
N ASN A 77 15.75 -7.68 0.44
CA ASN A 77 16.39 -6.99 -0.68
C ASN A 77 15.41 -6.07 -1.42
N ALA A 78 14.21 -6.57 -1.70
CA ALA A 78 13.15 -5.79 -2.35
C ALA A 78 12.73 -4.57 -1.50
N GLN A 79 12.55 -4.75 -0.19
CA GLN A 79 12.21 -3.65 0.72
C GLN A 79 13.36 -2.63 0.85
N THR A 80 14.61 -3.10 0.85
CA THR A 80 15.77 -2.22 0.93
C THR A 80 15.89 -1.33 -0.31
N ALA A 81 15.69 -1.88 -1.50
CA ALA A 81 15.66 -1.11 -2.74
C ALA A 81 14.55 -0.06 -2.78
N ARG A 82 13.44 -0.29 -2.08
CA ARG A 82 12.27 0.60 -2.02
C ARG A 82 12.32 1.67 -0.91
N LYS A 83 13.35 1.67 -0.05
CA LYS A 83 13.50 2.70 0.99
C LYS A 83 13.63 4.12 0.44
N LEU A 84 14.30 4.25 -0.70
CA LEU A 84 14.38 5.47 -1.50
C LEU A 84 14.55 5.04 -2.97
N ILE A 85 13.51 5.19 -3.76
CA ILE A 85 13.49 4.78 -5.16
C ILE A 85 14.13 5.88 -6.00
N PRO A 86 15.25 5.62 -6.69
CA PRO A 86 15.85 6.62 -7.56
C PRO A 86 15.02 6.76 -8.85
N VAL A 87 14.63 7.99 -9.16
CA VAL A 87 13.91 8.33 -10.39
C VAL A 87 14.75 9.34 -11.17
N ASN A 88 15.23 8.97 -12.35
CA ASN A 88 16.01 9.85 -13.19
C ASN A 88 15.08 10.67 -14.10
N VAL A 89 14.92 11.94 -13.78
CA VAL A 89 14.16 12.89 -14.60
C VAL A 89 14.98 13.24 -15.83
N LYS A 90 14.47 12.85 -17.00
CA LYS A 90 15.15 13.13 -18.28
C LYS A 90 14.84 14.51 -18.83
N LEU A 91 13.71 15.08 -18.41
CA LEU A 91 13.27 16.41 -18.84
C LEU A 91 14.10 17.48 -18.14
N ASP A 92 14.67 18.37 -18.91
CA ASP A 92 15.44 19.50 -18.38
C ASP A 92 14.54 20.68 -18.04
N GLY A 93 14.87 21.38 -16.95
CA GLY A 93 14.13 22.53 -16.44
C GLY A 93 13.08 22.17 -15.38
N PRO A 94 12.23 23.14 -15.02
CA PRO A 94 11.17 22.96 -14.03
C PRO A 94 10.16 21.91 -14.45
N ILE A 95 9.71 21.12 -13.46
CA ILE A 95 8.62 20.13 -13.63
C ILE A 95 7.49 20.43 -12.63
N GLY A 96 6.31 19.93 -12.93
CA GLY A 96 5.16 19.91 -12.03
C GLY A 96 4.72 18.49 -11.73
N ILE A 97 4.13 18.27 -10.57
CA ILE A 97 3.47 17.03 -10.21
C ILE A 97 2.10 17.38 -9.65
N LEU A 98 1.03 16.94 -10.32
CA LEU A 98 -0.31 17.00 -9.80
C LEU A 98 -0.56 15.75 -8.97
N HIS A 99 -0.76 15.93 -7.67
CA HIS A 99 -1.02 14.86 -6.72
C HIS A 99 -2.51 14.71 -6.52
N PHE A 100 -3.10 13.65 -7.05
CA PHE A 100 -4.50 13.29 -6.85
C PHE A 100 -4.68 12.74 -5.43
N GLY A 101 -5.61 13.33 -4.68
CA GLY A 101 -6.08 12.80 -3.40
C GLY A 101 -6.98 11.58 -3.60
N ASP A 102 -7.62 11.15 -2.55
CA ASP A 102 -8.42 9.94 -2.47
C ASP A 102 -9.62 9.98 -3.45
N PRO A 103 -9.56 9.33 -4.63
CA PRO A 103 -10.62 9.43 -5.62
C PRO A 103 -11.93 8.76 -5.18
N HIS A 104 -11.84 7.63 -4.49
CA HIS A 104 -12.99 6.82 -4.09
C HIS A 104 -14.03 6.65 -5.20
N THR A 105 -13.56 6.27 -6.40
CA THR A 105 -14.39 6.27 -7.62
C THR A 105 -15.68 5.47 -7.46
N ASP A 106 -16.80 6.19 -7.36
CA ASP A 106 -18.16 5.67 -7.36
C ASP A 106 -19.13 6.73 -7.91
N GLY A 107 -20.44 6.56 -7.65
CA GLY A 107 -21.45 7.52 -8.10
C GLY A 107 -21.45 8.86 -7.37
N ASP A 108 -20.77 8.96 -6.23
CA ASP A 108 -20.67 10.15 -5.39
C ASP A 108 -19.33 10.88 -5.57
N THR A 109 -18.55 10.48 -6.56
CA THR A 109 -17.27 11.11 -6.91
C THR A 109 -17.52 12.22 -7.93
N ASP A 110 -16.89 13.38 -7.77
CA ASP A 110 -16.83 14.41 -8.78
C ASP A 110 -15.93 13.98 -9.95
N LEU A 111 -16.50 13.13 -10.81
CA LEU A 111 -15.82 12.58 -11.98
C LEU A 111 -15.47 13.67 -13.00
N ALA A 112 -16.26 14.74 -13.08
CA ALA A 112 -15.99 15.85 -14.00
C ALA A 112 -14.74 16.62 -13.57
N GLN A 113 -14.60 16.90 -12.28
CA GLN A 113 -13.40 17.53 -11.72
C GLN A 113 -12.17 16.62 -11.89
N LEU A 114 -12.32 15.32 -11.63
CA LEU A 114 -11.25 14.33 -11.79
C LEU A 114 -10.74 14.27 -13.25
N GLU A 115 -11.66 14.28 -14.22
CA GLU A 115 -11.35 14.34 -15.65
C GLU A 115 -10.66 15.64 -16.04
N ALA A 116 -11.16 16.80 -15.56
CA ALA A 116 -10.55 18.11 -15.79
C ALA A 116 -9.11 18.16 -15.29
N HIS A 117 -8.85 17.66 -14.07
CA HIS A 117 -7.50 17.61 -13.50
C HIS A 117 -6.58 16.65 -14.29
N ALA A 118 -7.09 15.51 -14.75
CA ALA A 118 -6.35 14.60 -15.64
C ALA A 118 -6.00 15.30 -16.97
N ALA A 119 -6.90 16.11 -17.52
CA ALA A 119 -6.64 16.89 -18.74
C ALA A 119 -5.55 17.95 -18.53
N ILE A 120 -5.45 18.57 -17.34
CA ILE A 120 -4.36 19.50 -17.01
C ILE A 120 -3.00 18.80 -17.11
N VAL A 121 -2.88 17.58 -16.56
CA VAL A 121 -1.63 16.80 -16.65
C VAL A 121 -1.27 16.54 -18.11
N ARG A 122 -2.22 16.05 -18.91
CA ARG A 122 -1.98 15.73 -20.34
C ARG A 122 -1.59 16.93 -21.19
N ASN A 123 -2.16 18.10 -20.89
CA ASN A 123 -2.04 19.30 -21.71
C ASN A 123 -0.95 20.29 -21.25
N THR A 124 -0.20 19.95 -20.19
CA THR A 124 0.83 20.85 -19.63
C THR A 124 2.20 20.21 -19.74
N GLU A 125 3.06 20.75 -20.59
CA GLU A 125 4.44 20.28 -20.77
C GLU A 125 5.21 20.25 -19.43
N GLY A 126 5.77 19.08 -19.09
CA GLY A 126 6.54 18.88 -17.86
C GLY A 126 5.68 18.67 -16.62
N MET A 127 4.36 18.50 -16.76
CA MET A 127 3.47 18.08 -15.70
C MET A 127 3.37 16.55 -15.66
N PHE A 128 3.59 15.97 -14.50
CA PHE A 128 3.41 14.56 -14.19
C PHE A 128 2.26 14.40 -13.21
N ALA A 129 1.82 13.16 -13.00
CA ALA A 129 0.81 12.85 -12.00
C ALA A 129 1.37 11.98 -10.88
N GLY A 130 0.87 12.17 -9.67
CA GLY A 130 1.01 11.27 -8.53
C GLY A 130 -0.34 10.93 -7.95
N ASN A 131 -0.51 9.73 -7.41
CA ASN A 131 -1.74 9.31 -6.75
C ASN A 131 -1.44 8.88 -5.32
N ILE A 132 -2.28 9.32 -4.37
CA ILE A 132 -2.06 9.15 -2.93
C ILE A 132 -2.77 7.92 -2.34
N GLY A 133 -3.62 7.25 -3.12
CA GLY A 133 -4.32 6.04 -2.71
C GLY A 133 -5.83 6.18 -2.61
N ASP A 134 -6.46 5.12 -2.13
CA ASP A 134 -7.91 4.96 -2.02
C ASP A 134 -8.63 5.26 -3.35
N GLN A 135 -8.29 4.44 -4.37
CA GLN A 135 -8.81 4.59 -5.72
C GLN A 135 -10.32 4.39 -5.79
N GLN A 136 -10.85 3.49 -4.95
CA GLN A 136 -12.27 3.27 -4.79
C GLN A 136 -12.62 2.90 -3.33
N ASN A 137 -13.93 2.86 -3.02
CA ASN A 137 -14.41 2.56 -1.66
C ASN A 137 -14.06 1.15 -1.17
N ASN A 138 -14.21 0.12 -2.02
CA ASN A 138 -13.89 -1.28 -1.74
C ASN A 138 -14.28 -1.74 -0.31
N TRP A 139 -15.55 -1.60 0.04
CA TRP A 139 -16.06 -1.87 1.38
C TRP A 139 -15.89 -3.33 1.79
N VAL A 140 -15.19 -3.61 2.88
CA VAL A 140 -14.97 -4.97 3.39
C VAL A 140 -15.30 -5.08 4.88
N GLY A 141 -15.49 -6.31 5.36
CA GLY A 141 -15.76 -6.60 6.76
C GLY A 141 -17.00 -5.86 7.26
N ARG A 142 -16.89 -5.15 8.38
CA ARG A 142 -17.99 -4.39 8.99
C ARG A 142 -18.53 -3.25 8.11
N LEU A 143 -17.77 -2.80 7.13
CA LEU A 143 -18.14 -1.70 6.23
C LEU A 143 -18.91 -2.18 5.00
N GLN A 144 -19.08 -3.50 4.79
CA GLN A 144 -19.83 -4.04 3.65
C GLN A 144 -21.27 -3.54 3.56
N ARG A 145 -21.89 -3.15 4.68
CA ARG A 145 -23.22 -2.53 4.69
C ARG A 145 -23.30 -1.27 3.82
N LEU A 146 -22.19 -0.53 3.69
CA LEU A 146 -22.12 0.70 2.90
C LEU A 146 -22.26 0.46 1.39
N TYR A 147 -22.11 -0.79 0.91
CA TYR A 147 -22.49 -1.12 -0.47
C TYR A 147 -23.99 -0.93 -0.75
N GLY A 148 -24.85 -1.02 0.28
CA GLY A 148 -26.27 -0.74 0.15
C GLY A 148 -26.61 0.75 -0.07
N GLU A 149 -25.68 1.63 0.27
CA GLU A 149 -25.80 3.08 0.12
C GLU A 149 -25.08 3.54 -1.18
N GLN A 150 -24.23 2.73 -1.74
CA GLN A 150 -23.46 3.05 -2.94
C GLN A 150 -24.32 2.95 -4.20
N THR A 151 -24.22 3.94 -5.09
CA THR A 151 -25.05 4.02 -6.30
C THR A 151 -24.57 3.14 -7.46
N VAL A 152 -23.31 2.65 -7.39
CA VAL A 152 -22.70 1.76 -8.37
C VAL A 152 -22.26 0.44 -7.75
N THR A 153 -22.27 -0.62 -8.55
CA THR A 153 -21.76 -1.93 -8.10
C THR A 153 -20.23 -1.90 -7.97
N ALA A 154 -19.66 -2.83 -7.19
CA ALA A 154 -18.21 -2.97 -7.06
C ALA A 154 -17.51 -3.14 -8.42
N LYS A 155 -18.12 -3.89 -9.37
CA LYS A 155 -17.61 -4.02 -10.73
C LYS A 155 -17.57 -2.67 -11.47
N GLN A 156 -18.63 -1.89 -11.36
CA GLN A 156 -18.71 -0.57 -12.00
C GLN A 156 -17.70 0.40 -11.37
N ALA A 157 -17.53 0.38 -10.06
CA ALA A 157 -16.52 1.19 -9.37
C ALA A 157 -15.09 0.86 -9.88
N TRP A 158 -14.77 -0.42 -10.08
CA TRP A 158 -13.48 -0.81 -10.68
C TRP A 158 -13.34 -0.39 -12.14
N MET A 159 -14.41 -0.37 -12.91
CA MET A 159 -14.41 0.18 -14.28
C MET A 159 -14.14 1.69 -14.28
N LEU A 160 -14.72 2.45 -13.34
CA LEU A 160 -14.43 3.88 -13.16
C LEU A 160 -12.98 4.10 -12.75
N THR A 161 -12.45 3.30 -11.83
CA THR A 161 -11.04 3.33 -11.41
C THR A 161 -10.10 3.10 -12.60
N GLU A 162 -10.35 2.06 -13.38
CA GLU A 162 -9.56 1.74 -14.58
C GLU A 162 -9.61 2.89 -15.59
N HIS A 163 -10.80 3.43 -15.84
CA HIS A 163 -10.98 4.56 -16.74
C HIS A 163 -10.17 5.79 -16.27
N PHE A 164 -10.28 6.17 -14.99
CA PHE A 164 -9.52 7.28 -14.42
C PHE A 164 -8.01 7.07 -14.55
N LEU A 165 -7.51 5.91 -14.17
CA LEU A 165 -6.08 5.62 -14.22
C LEU A 165 -5.54 5.65 -15.67
N ASN A 166 -6.37 5.32 -16.64
CA ASN A 166 -6.03 5.39 -18.09
C ASN A 166 -6.17 6.80 -18.66
N LEU A 167 -6.95 7.70 -18.06
CA LEU A 167 -7.02 9.10 -18.48
C LEU A 167 -5.67 9.82 -18.30
N VAL A 168 -4.87 9.39 -17.34
CA VAL A 168 -3.53 9.94 -17.05
C VAL A 168 -2.47 9.00 -17.61
N GLN A 169 -1.65 9.49 -18.53
CA GLN A 169 -0.63 8.68 -19.21
C GLN A 169 0.73 8.70 -18.51
N ASP A 170 1.02 9.76 -17.74
CA ASP A 170 2.33 10.01 -17.14
C ASP A 170 2.28 9.97 -15.61
N TRP A 171 1.94 8.82 -15.04
CA TRP A 171 2.02 8.58 -13.61
C TRP A 171 3.47 8.50 -13.16
N LEU A 172 3.94 9.50 -12.44
CA LEU A 172 5.25 9.47 -11.78
C LEU A 172 5.26 8.45 -10.64
N TYR A 173 4.15 8.30 -9.93
CA TYR A 173 3.94 7.29 -8.91
C TYR A 173 2.46 7.04 -8.64
N VAL A 174 2.16 5.85 -8.13
CA VAL A 174 0.85 5.51 -7.58
C VAL A 174 1.03 4.86 -6.22
N VAL A 175 0.29 5.34 -5.22
CA VAL A 175 0.21 4.74 -3.88
C VAL A 175 -1.10 3.97 -3.77
N GLY A 176 -1.08 2.77 -3.22
CA GLY A 176 -2.29 2.07 -2.78
C GLY A 176 -2.64 2.46 -1.36
N GLY A 177 -3.87 2.91 -1.13
CA GLY A 177 -4.39 3.26 0.19
C GLY A 177 -4.88 2.05 0.99
N ASN A 178 -5.55 2.28 2.11
CA ASN A 178 -6.06 1.20 2.93
C ASN A 178 -7.25 0.48 2.26
N HIS A 179 -8.13 1.21 1.56
CA HIS A 179 -9.23 0.60 0.81
C HIS A 179 -8.71 -0.29 -0.33
N ASP A 180 -7.66 0.13 -1.01
CA ASP A 180 -7.01 -0.64 -2.07
C ASP A 180 -6.36 -1.92 -1.52
N ALA A 181 -5.71 -1.84 -0.35
CA ALA A 181 -5.02 -2.96 0.29
C ALA A 181 -5.98 -4.06 0.80
N TRP A 182 -7.26 -3.76 1.01
CA TRP A 182 -8.23 -4.72 1.53
C TRP A 182 -8.56 -5.87 0.57
N VAL A 183 -8.22 -5.78 -0.70
CA VAL A 183 -8.50 -6.82 -1.71
C VAL A 183 -7.60 -8.06 -1.56
N GLY A 184 -6.46 -7.92 -0.90
CA GLY A 184 -5.52 -9.02 -0.69
C GLY A 184 -4.87 -9.53 -1.97
N ALA A 185 -4.87 -10.85 -2.19
CA ALA A 185 -4.19 -11.48 -3.31
C ALA A 185 -4.84 -11.19 -4.68
N ASN A 186 -6.13 -10.86 -4.72
CA ASN A 186 -6.89 -10.62 -5.95
C ASN A 186 -6.94 -9.13 -6.32
N ASP A 187 -5.86 -8.44 -6.15
CA ASP A 187 -5.70 -7.00 -6.30
C ASP A 187 -5.86 -6.53 -7.77
N PRO A 188 -6.98 -5.88 -8.13
CA PRO A 188 -7.21 -5.39 -9.47
C PRO A 188 -6.23 -4.30 -9.90
N LEU A 189 -5.73 -3.49 -8.97
CA LEU A 189 -4.78 -2.41 -9.29
C LEU A 189 -3.50 -2.94 -9.91
N LYS A 190 -3.01 -4.10 -9.46
CA LYS A 190 -1.84 -4.75 -10.09
C LYS A 190 -2.06 -5.14 -11.54
N TRP A 191 -3.31 -5.31 -11.96
CA TRP A 191 -3.66 -5.59 -13.34
C TRP A 191 -3.81 -4.30 -14.14
N ILE A 192 -4.52 -3.31 -13.60
CA ILE A 192 -4.82 -2.03 -14.24
C ILE A 192 -3.52 -1.25 -14.48
N LEU A 193 -2.62 -1.21 -13.50
CA LEU A 193 -1.38 -0.43 -13.53
C LEU A 193 -0.26 -1.07 -14.37
N ARG A 194 -0.54 -2.14 -15.09
CA ARG A 194 0.46 -2.89 -15.84
C ARG A 194 0.97 -2.11 -17.00
N PRO A 195 1.45 -1.47 -17.68
CA PRO A 195 2.78 -1.27 -18.27
C PRO A 195 3.36 0.15 -18.26
N ASN A 196 2.65 1.20 -17.83
CA ASN A 196 3.05 2.59 -18.07
C ASN A 196 3.07 3.46 -16.82
N VAL A 197 3.26 2.87 -15.64
CA VAL A 197 3.23 3.60 -14.38
C VAL A 197 4.61 3.56 -13.74
N GLY A 198 5.01 4.66 -13.11
CA GLY A 198 6.15 4.71 -12.21
C GLY A 198 6.00 3.73 -11.03
N PRO A 199 6.71 3.89 -9.95
CA PRO A 199 6.60 3.02 -8.79
C PRO A 199 5.15 2.94 -8.30
N PHE A 200 4.65 1.70 -8.13
CA PHE A 200 3.42 1.40 -7.42
C PHE A 200 3.75 0.74 -6.09
N GLU A 201 3.38 1.37 -4.98
CA GLU A 201 3.64 0.86 -3.64
C GLU A 201 2.40 1.05 -2.75
N TYR A 202 2.08 0.03 -1.93
CA TYR A 202 1.05 0.18 -0.90
C TYR A 202 1.53 1.07 0.24
N HIS A 203 0.64 1.90 0.74
CA HIS A 203 0.80 2.78 1.90
C HIS A 203 1.83 3.90 1.76
N GLY A 204 2.74 3.84 0.80
CA GLY A 204 3.66 4.94 0.56
C GLY A 204 4.84 4.62 -0.33
N CYS A 205 5.26 5.61 -1.09
CA CYS A 205 6.38 5.59 -2.01
C CYS A 205 7.32 6.76 -1.69
N ARG A 206 8.60 6.48 -1.45
CA ARG A 206 9.62 7.50 -1.23
C ARG A 206 10.59 7.51 -2.39
N MET A 207 10.73 8.65 -3.06
CA MET A 207 11.50 8.80 -4.29
C MET A 207 12.56 9.89 -4.16
N GLY A 208 13.72 9.67 -4.77
CA GLY A 208 14.73 10.68 -5.04
C GLY A 208 14.69 11.02 -6.53
N LEU A 209 14.20 12.21 -6.88
CA LEU A 209 14.19 12.70 -8.25
C LEU A 209 15.56 13.29 -8.59
N ASN A 210 16.30 12.62 -9.46
CA ASN A 210 17.60 13.04 -9.92
C ASN A 210 17.44 13.84 -11.22
N PHE A 211 17.78 15.13 -11.20
CA PHE A 211 17.66 16.02 -12.34
C PHE A 211 18.93 16.06 -13.20
N PRO A 212 18.84 16.47 -14.47
CA PRO A 212 20.00 16.55 -15.38
C PRO A 212 21.14 17.41 -14.88
N ASN A 213 20.87 18.42 -14.05
CA ASN A 213 21.88 19.28 -13.42
C ASN A 213 22.55 18.67 -12.17
N GLY A 214 22.22 17.41 -11.84
CA GLY A 214 22.77 16.70 -10.68
C GLY A 214 22.04 16.98 -9.36
N ARG A 215 21.01 17.84 -9.34
CA ARG A 215 20.22 18.08 -8.12
C ARG A 215 19.28 16.93 -7.83
N GLU A 216 19.23 16.51 -6.57
CA GLU A 216 18.25 15.55 -6.06
C GLU A 216 17.14 16.28 -5.30
N VAL A 217 15.88 15.95 -5.58
CA VAL A 217 14.70 16.37 -4.81
C VAL A 217 13.94 15.14 -4.31
N ARG A 218 13.75 15.05 -3.00
CA ARG A 218 13.08 13.89 -2.38
C ARG A 218 11.63 14.15 -2.15
N ILE A 219 10.82 13.17 -2.56
CA ILE A 219 9.37 13.12 -2.36
C ILE A 219 9.04 11.91 -1.52
N ASN A 220 8.27 12.09 -0.47
CA ASN A 220 7.69 11.04 0.34
C ASN A 220 6.17 11.13 0.24
N ALA A 221 5.62 10.39 -0.71
CA ALA A 221 4.19 10.30 -0.93
C ALA A 221 3.64 9.10 -0.16
N ARG A 222 2.70 9.31 0.72
CA ARG A 222 2.08 8.24 1.53
C ARG A 222 0.58 8.41 1.54
N HIS A 223 -0.15 7.30 1.71
CA HIS A 223 -1.59 7.42 1.93
C HIS A 223 -1.87 8.18 3.23
N ASP A 224 -1.19 7.85 4.35
CA ASP A 224 -1.18 8.67 5.56
C ASP A 224 0.19 8.66 6.25
N PHE A 225 0.47 9.69 7.05
CA PHE A 225 1.58 9.75 7.98
C PHE A 225 1.09 9.60 9.41
N LYS A 226 1.77 8.78 10.20
CA LYS A 226 1.41 8.56 11.61
C LYS A 226 1.49 9.86 12.43
N GLY A 227 0.37 10.25 12.98
CA GLY A 227 0.23 11.40 13.86
C GLY A 227 -1.15 12.03 13.73
N HIS A 228 -1.70 12.43 14.87
CA HIS A 228 -2.98 13.11 14.94
C HIS A 228 -2.84 14.35 15.81
N SER A 229 -3.52 15.43 15.44
CA SER A 229 -3.65 16.64 16.22
C SER A 229 -5.00 17.26 15.90
N GLN A 230 -5.71 17.70 16.93
CA GLN A 230 -6.95 18.45 16.76
C GLN A 230 -6.71 19.89 16.23
N TRP A 231 -5.48 20.40 16.37
CA TRP A 231 -5.12 21.78 16.07
C TRP A 231 -4.30 21.94 14.77
N ASN A 232 -3.78 20.83 14.23
CA ASN A 232 -2.93 20.88 13.03
C ASN A 232 -3.31 19.74 12.09
N ILE A 233 -3.99 20.07 11.00
CA ILE A 233 -4.45 19.14 9.95
C ILE A 233 -3.27 18.39 9.30
N VAL A 234 -2.12 19.04 9.15
CA VAL A 234 -0.90 18.44 8.57
C VAL A 234 0.07 17.88 9.60
N HIS A 235 -0.38 17.63 10.83
CA HIS A 235 0.50 17.16 11.91
C HIS A 235 1.31 15.90 11.53
N GLY A 236 0.70 14.93 10.87
CA GLY A 236 1.38 13.69 10.45
C GLY A 236 2.59 13.96 9.56
N PRO A 237 2.43 14.54 8.36
CA PRO A 237 3.55 14.85 7.47
C PRO A 237 4.51 15.90 8.06
N ALA A 238 4.03 16.90 8.81
CA ALA A 238 4.88 17.89 9.47
C ALA A 238 5.78 17.22 10.53
N LYS A 239 5.25 16.36 11.38
CA LYS A 239 6.02 15.58 12.34
C LYS A 239 7.06 14.70 11.63
N ALA A 240 6.69 14.05 10.54
CA ALA A 240 7.60 13.21 9.76
C ALA A 240 8.76 14.03 9.18
N ALA A 241 8.52 15.26 8.72
CA ALA A 241 9.53 16.17 8.26
C ALA A 241 10.51 16.59 9.37
N MET A 242 9.99 16.94 10.55
CA MET A 242 10.81 17.40 11.68
C MET A 242 11.63 16.28 12.34
N MET A 243 11.04 15.10 12.52
CA MET A 243 11.57 14.05 13.39
C MET A 243 12.14 12.85 12.64
N GLY A 244 11.95 12.76 11.32
CA GLY A 244 12.29 11.53 10.60
C GLY A 244 12.88 11.75 9.22
N TRP A 245 12.02 11.96 8.24
CA TRP A 245 12.38 11.76 6.84
C TRP A 245 13.16 12.92 6.21
N ARG A 246 12.96 14.16 6.64
CA ARG A 246 13.62 15.36 6.10
C ARG A 246 13.67 15.38 4.57
N ASP A 247 12.54 15.07 3.93
CA ASP A 247 12.39 15.11 2.48
C ASP A 247 11.85 16.49 2.07
N HIS A 248 12.03 16.92 0.83
CA HIS A 248 11.57 18.21 0.35
C HIS A 248 10.04 18.28 0.29
N ILE A 249 9.39 17.20 -0.12
CA ILE A 249 7.93 17.11 -0.22
C ILE A 249 7.46 15.87 0.56
N LEU A 250 6.58 16.08 1.55
CA LEU A 250 5.87 15.03 2.25
C LEU A 250 4.38 15.24 2.01
N ILE A 251 3.74 14.35 1.25
CA ILE A 251 2.37 14.52 0.83
C ILE A 251 1.51 13.28 1.17
N CYS A 252 0.28 13.53 1.63
CA CYS A 252 -0.68 12.46 1.97
C CYS A 252 -2.13 12.88 1.78
N GLY A 253 -3.05 11.90 1.83
CA GLY A 253 -4.51 12.03 1.82
C GLY A 253 -5.16 11.44 3.07
N HIS A 254 -6.03 10.42 2.90
CA HIS A 254 -6.68 9.56 3.88
C HIS A 254 -7.73 10.24 4.78
N LYS A 255 -7.46 11.43 5.28
CA LYS A 255 -8.36 12.12 6.22
C LYS A 255 -9.33 13.08 5.55
N HIS A 256 -9.35 13.11 4.23
CA HIS A 256 -10.20 13.96 3.40
C HIS A 256 -10.19 15.45 3.81
N THR A 257 -9.03 15.91 4.28
CA THR A 257 -8.83 17.28 4.74
C THR A 257 -7.66 17.92 3.99
N THR A 258 -7.76 19.21 3.68
CA THR A 258 -6.71 19.94 2.99
C THR A 258 -5.87 20.76 3.97
N GLY A 259 -4.54 20.69 3.83
CA GLY A 259 -3.66 21.49 4.66
C GLY A 259 -2.22 21.57 4.13
N TYR A 260 -1.49 22.60 4.59
CA TYR A 260 -0.12 22.85 4.16
C TYR A 260 0.71 23.53 5.25
N GLN A 261 1.95 23.08 5.38
CA GLN A 261 2.94 23.69 6.29
C GLN A 261 4.34 23.61 5.71
N ILE A 262 5.07 24.71 5.77
CA ILE A 262 6.49 24.77 5.41
C ILE A 262 7.33 24.62 6.67
N ILE A 263 8.38 23.80 6.60
CA ILE A 263 9.27 23.50 7.73
C ILE A 263 10.70 23.63 7.23
N LYS A 264 11.50 24.44 7.92
CA LYS A 264 12.94 24.54 7.65
C LYS A 264 13.71 23.74 8.69
N ASP A 265 14.59 22.84 8.23
CA ASP A 265 15.58 22.22 9.10
C ASP A 265 16.72 23.22 9.38
N PRO A 266 16.93 23.67 10.64
CA PRO A 266 17.93 24.66 10.94
C PRO A 266 19.36 24.15 10.77
N ALA A 267 19.59 22.83 10.84
CA ALA A 267 20.91 22.24 10.72
C ALA A 267 21.42 22.14 9.28
N THR A 268 20.52 21.83 8.33
CA THR A 268 20.87 21.60 6.93
C THR A 268 20.40 22.70 6.00
N GLY A 269 19.48 23.56 6.45
CA GLY A 269 18.82 24.57 5.63
C GLY A 269 17.73 24.02 4.70
N LEU A 270 17.52 22.69 4.66
CA LEU A 270 16.51 22.04 3.85
C LEU A 270 15.11 22.57 4.21
N ILE A 271 14.31 22.84 3.18
CA ILE A 271 12.92 23.24 3.33
C ILE A 271 12.03 22.05 2.95
N SER A 272 11.21 21.63 3.89
CA SER A 272 10.22 20.58 3.71
C SER A 272 8.82 21.18 3.56
N HIS A 273 8.06 20.66 2.61
CA HIS A 273 6.68 21.02 2.33
C HIS A 273 5.78 19.86 2.78
N ALA A 274 5.12 20.02 3.92
CA ALA A 274 4.14 19.08 4.44
C ALA A 274 2.76 19.40 3.87
N VAL A 275 2.22 18.50 3.04
CA VAL A 275 0.99 18.72 2.27
C VAL A 275 0.00 17.61 2.61
N ARG A 276 -1.26 17.96 2.79
CA ARG A 276 -2.38 17.02 2.82
C ARG A 276 -3.40 17.44 1.80
N VAL A 277 -3.86 16.51 0.99
CA VAL A 277 -4.94 16.68 0.02
C VAL A 277 -6.20 15.96 0.51
N ALA A 278 -7.35 16.44 0.08
CA ALA A 278 -8.63 15.88 0.46
C ALA A 278 -9.07 14.76 -0.50
N THR A 279 -10.33 14.69 -0.85
CA THR A 279 -10.96 13.67 -1.68
C THR A 279 -11.78 14.28 -2.79
N TYR A 280 -11.99 13.55 -3.88
CA TYR A 280 -12.94 13.88 -4.94
C TYR A 280 -14.38 13.45 -4.61
N LYS A 281 -14.56 12.70 -3.53
CA LYS A 281 -15.87 12.29 -3.06
C LYS A 281 -16.58 13.44 -2.34
N ILE A 282 -17.88 13.56 -2.53
CA ILE A 282 -18.70 14.50 -1.76
C ILE A 282 -18.65 14.15 -0.28
N HIS A 283 -18.93 15.13 0.60
CA HIS A 283 -19.08 14.91 2.02
C HIS A 283 -20.35 14.08 2.28
N ASP A 284 -20.17 12.77 2.40
CA ASP A 284 -21.23 11.76 2.40
C ASP A 284 -22.02 11.72 3.71
N GLU A 285 -23.12 10.95 3.71
CA GLU A 285 -24.00 10.82 4.87
C GLU A 285 -23.29 10.17 6.05
N HIS A 286 -22.36 9.24 5.80
CA HIS A 286 -21.56 8.63 6.86
C HIS A 286 -20.70 9.68 7.59
N ALA A 287 -20.00 10.54 6.86
CA ALA A 287 -19.20 11.61 7.46
C ALA A 287 -20.07 12.60 8.25
N ARG A 288 -21.26 12.93 7.73
CA ARG A 288 -22.22 13.77 8.43
C ARG A 288 -22.78 13.11 9.69
N ALA A 289 -23.10 11.82 9.62
CA ALA A 289 -23.62 11.06 10.78
C ALA A 289 -22.58 10.94 11.91
N GLU A 290 -21.29 10.82 11.56
CA GLU A 290 -20.18 10.81 12.52
C GLU A 290 -19.78 12.22 13.01
N GLY A 291 -20.40 13.27 12.46
CA GLY A 291 -20.16 14.65 12.86
C GLY A 291 -18.81 15.22 12.40
N PHE A 292 -18.22 14.66 11.35
CA PHE A 292 -16.97 15.18 10.80
C PHE A 292 -17.24 16.52 10.07
N PRO A 293 -16.48 17.59 10.38
CA PRO A 293 -16.58 18.83 9.65
C PRO A 293 -15.98 18.67 8.25
N ASP A 294 -16.59 19.36 7.27
CA ASP A 294 -16.02 19.44 5.92
C ASP A 294 -14.80 20.38 5.90
N HIS A 295 -13.62 19.80 5.74
CA HIS A 295 -12.35 20.51 5.56
C HIS A 295 -11.74 20.28 4.17
N ASN A 296 -12.57 19.88 3.21
CA ASN A 296 -12.17 19.69 1.82
C ASN A 296 -12.09 21.05 1.11
N ILE A 297 -10.87 21.59 0.99
CA ILE A 297 -10.60 22.80 0.21
C ILE A 297 -10.19 22.42 -1.22
N SER A 298 -9.39 21.36 -1.37
CA SER A 298 -8.98 20.85 -2.67
C SER A 298 -8.68 19.34 -2.59
N PRO A 299 -9.20 18.55 -3.57
CA PRO A 299 -8.90 17.13 -3.65
C PRO A 299 -7.51 16.82 -4.20
N CYS A 300 -6.76 17.86 -4.61
CA CYS A 300 -5.43 17.70 -5.19
C CYS A 300 -4.49 18.83 -4.76
N ALA A 301 -3.20 18.65 -5.04
CA ALA A 301 -2.20 19.71 -4.97
C ALA A 301 -1.22 19.57 -6.14
N VAL A 302 -0.72 20.70 -6.63
CA VAL A 302 0.36 20.73 -7.61
C VAL A 302 1.63 21.19 -6.89
N THR A 303 2.69 20.39 -7.00
CA THR A 303 4.04 20.80 -6.59
C THR A 303 4.87 21.12 -7.81
N ILE A 304 5.40 22.34 -7.89
CA ILE A 304 6.34 22.76 -8.92
C ILE A 304 7.74 22.67 -8.36
N ILE A 305 8.61 21.94 -9.04
CA ILE A 305 10.02 21.75 -8.69
C ILE A 305 10.87 22.46 -9.73
N ASP A 306 11.66 23.45 -9.29
CA ASP A 306 12.64 24.12 -10.13
C ASP A 306 14.06 23.70 -9.70
N PRO A 307 14.66 22.69 -10.34
CA PRO A 307 15.99 22.21 -9.95
C PRO A 307 17.11 23.24 -10.15
N TYR A 308 16.84 24.33 -10.89
CA TYR A 308 17.79 25.41 -11.14
C TYR A 308 17.61 26.60 -10.19
N ALA A 309 16.70 26.49 -9.20
CA ALA A 309 16.54 27.54 -8.21
C ALA A 309 17.82 27.72 -7.38
N GLU A 310 18.32 28.96 -7.34
CA GLU A 310 19.51 29.32 -6.53
C GLU A 310 19.22 29.26 -5.03
N LEU A 311 18.01 29.63 -4.64
CA LEU A 311 17.58 29.66 -3.25
C LEU A 311 16.65 28.47 -2.94
N GLU A 312 16.93 27.78 -1.85
CA GLU A 312 16.17 26.62 -1.40
C GLU A 312 14.65 26.89 -1.30
N ARG A 313 14.26 28.09 -0.86
CA ARG A 313 12.86 28.52 -0.78
C ARG A 313 12.13 28.58 -2.13
N ASN A 314 12.85 28.58 -3.24
CA ASN A 314 12.30 28.64 -4.59
C ASN A 314 12.36 27.27 -5.30
N LEU A 315 12.96 26.26 -4.65
CA LEU A 315 13.10 24.91 -5.21
C LEU A 315 11.74 24.23 -5.41
N VAL A 316 10.86 24.35 -4.41
CA VAL A 316 9.54 23.75 -4.43
C VAL A 316 8.48 24.81 -4.14
N GLN A 317 7.40 24.81 -4.91
CA GLN A 317 6.20 25.61 -4.68
C GLN A 317 4.96 24.73 -4.75
N VAL A 318 3.96 25.04 -3.93
CA VAL A 318 2.74 24.22 -3.78
C VAL A 318 1.52 25.08 -4.10
N PHE A 319 0.63 24.53 -4.93
CA PHE A 319 -0.64 25.12 -5.33
C PHE A 319 -1.78 24.13 -5.09
N PHE A 320 -2.90 24.61 -4.55
CA PHE A 320 -4.12 23.82 -4.41
C PHE A 320 -5.12 24.03 -5.54
N ASP A 321 -4.86 25.01 -6.40
CA ASP A 321 -5.54 25.20 -7.67
C ASP A 321 -4.65 24.65 -8.78
N PRO A 322 -5.07 23.56 -9.48
CA PRO A 322 -4.23 22.90 -10.47
C PRO A 322 -4.07 23.74 -11.76
N GLU A 323 -5.01 24.61 -12.11
CA GLU A 323 -4.88 25.52 -13.24
C GLU A 323 -3.81 26.59 -12.99
N VAL A 324 -3.86 27.20 -11.80
CA VAL A 324 -2.83 28.16 -11.37
C VAL A 324 -1.47 27.49 -11.29
N GLY A 325 -1.37 26.27 -10.77
CA GLY A 325 -0.13 25.48 -10.75
C GLY A 325 0.40 25.21 -12.15
N ALA A 326 -0.45 24.83 -13.09
CA ALA A 326 -0.09 24.57 -14.48
C ALA A 326 0.41 25.85 -15.19
N ASP A 327 -0.26 26.97 -14.97
CA ASP A 327 0.14 28.25 -15.57
C ASP A 327 1.48 28.77 -14.99
N TRP A 328 1.69 28.55 -13.69
CA TRP A 328 2.97 28.82 -13.07
C TRP A 328 4.11 27.96 -13.64
N LEU A 329 3.86 26.66 -13.88
CA LEU A 329 4.83 25.78 -14.53
C LEU A 329 5.17 26.26 -15.94
N LYS A 330 4.15 26.57 -16.77
CA LYS A 330 4.34 27.11 -18.13
C LYS A 330 5.22 28.36 -18.10
N TRP A 331 4.93 29.28 -17.18
CA TRP A 331 5.71 30.50 -17.01
C TRP A 331 7.17 30.20 -16.61
N ARG A 332 7.40 29.34 -15.62
CA ARG A 332 8.75 28.97 -15.18
C ARG A 332 9.54 28.29 -16.29
N ARG A 333 8.93 27.35 -17.03
CA ARG A 333 9.58 26.69 -18.17
C ARG A 333 9.94 27.68 -19.28
N LYS A 334 9.04 28.61 -19.59
CA LYS A 334 9.33 29.69 -20.56
C LYS A 334 10.54 30.53 -20.12
N LYS A 335 10.63 30.92 -18.86
CA LYS A 335 11.78 31.67 -18.32
C LYS A 335 13.07 30.84 -18.39
N PHE A 336 13.02 29.58 -18.04
CA PHE A 336 14.17 28.67 -18.13
C PHE A 336 14.69 28.57 -19.57
N GLN A 337 13.82 28.39 -20.55
CA GLN A 337 14.16 28.31 -21.97
C GLN A 337 14.75 29.63 -22.50
N GLN A 338 14.22 30.77 -22.08
CA GLN A 338 14.75 32.07 -22.41
C GLN A 338 16.17 32.27 -21.85
N GLY A 339 16.41 31.87 -20.61
CA GLY A 339 17.73 31.91 -19.99
C GLY A 339 18.76 31.05 -20.73
N LYS A 340 18.39 29.86 -21.13
CA LYS A 340 19.24 28.96 -21.94
C LYS A 340 19.64 29.60 -23.28
N ARG A 341 18.67 30.19 -23.99
CA ARG A 341 18.93 30.86 -25.28
C ARG A 341 19.84 32.07 -25.14
N ALA A 342 19.79 32.76 -24.02
CA ALA A 342 20.66 33.95 -23.76
C ALA A 342 22.08 33.51 -23.38
N ALA A 343 22.29 32.28 -22.91
CA ALA A 343 23.58 31.74 -22.49
C ALA A 343 24.29 30.92 -23.60
N ALA A 344 23.60 30.60 -24.67
CA ALA A 344 24.12 29.88 -25.85
C ALA A 344 24.54 30.87 -26.94
#